data_6a8a859a29823aacccd2cc5b311e1a24
#
_entry.id   6a8a859a29823aacccd2cc5b311e1a24
#
_cell.length_a   1.000
_cell.length_b   1.000
_cell.length_c   1.000
_cell.angle_alpha   90.00
_cell.angle_beta   90.00
_cell.angle_gamma   90.00
#
_symmetry.space_group_name_H-M   'P 1'
#
loop_
_entity.id
_entity.type
_entity.pdbx_description
1 polymer ?
#
loop_
_entity_poly.entity_id
_entity_poly.type
_entity_poly.pdbx_seq_one_letter_code
_entity_poly.pdbx_strand_id
1 'polypeptide(L)'
;DGAELWRDAQDGAYYSNLAGDGPRATPYVHGGLVYACGPFGRLTCLDGRDGAVVWTKDLREMYGLTKEREQKLISYGRAASPIVHDGRLIVAAGGDLEGKSAGLVAFDHRTGALLWEGPPRQLSYASPNVVTLAGRPQVVVTNEDTVSGHAPSSGELLWEHPWPGSSSTAANNSQPTPVGEDRVLISKGYGQGSALLRLVPAGSDRLSVEVVWKSRRALRTKFTNPVVHGEHVYAVSDGILECVALASGDRVWRKGRYGHGQVLLVGRGAEAVLLVLAEQGRLLMVDPTPESPNQVLGEVEVFSEKVWNTLALYGDRLVLRNASEAVCYQLALAR
;
A
#
# COMPACT_ATOMS: atom_id res chain seq x y z
N ASP A 1 13.80 -1.36 23.19
CA ASP A 1 14.89 -0.43 23.49
C ASP A 1 15.54 0.14 22.21
N GLY A 2 15.30 -0.45 21.03
CA GLY A 2 15.86 -0.01 19.73
C GLY A 2 17.28 -0.52 19.45
N ALA A 3 17.80 -1.46 20.23
CA ALA A 3 19.10 -2.07 19.94
C ALA A 3 19.06 -2.85 18.62
N GLU A 4 20.06 -2.67 17.77
CA GLU A 4 20.20 -3.42 16.54
C GLU A 4 20.55 -4.87 16.88
N LEU A 5 19.73 -5.83 16.40
CA LEU A 5 19.97 -7.26 16.60
C LEU A 5 20.80 -7.82 15.45
N TRP A 6 20.52 -7.42 14.23
CA TRP A 6 21.22 -7.80 13.00
C TRP A 6 20.95 -6.81 11.87
N ARG A 7 21.71 -6.89 10.81
CA ARG A 7 21.59 -6.06 9.62
C ARG A 7 21.80 -6.90 8.36
N ASP A 8 20.90 -6.75 7.36
CA ASP A 8 21.13 -7.20 5.98
C ASP A 8 21.39 -5.99 5.11
N ALA A 9 22.46 -6.02 4.36
CA ALA A 9 22.83 -4.96 3.42
C ALA A 9 22.76 -5.46 1.98
N GLN A 10 22.07 -4.73 1.13
CA GLN A 10 22.00 -5.00 -0.31
C GLN A 10 22.80 -3.96 -1.07
N ASP A 11 23.51 -4.39 -2.12
CA ASP A 11 24.30 -3.50 -2.95
C ASP A 11 23.41 -2.52 -3.72
N GLY A 12 23.86 -1.28 -3.75
CA GLY A 12 23.26 -0.19 -4.50
C GLY A 12 22.20 0.59 -3.72
N ALA A 13 22.37 1.92 -3.71
CA ALA A 13 21.36 2.86 -3.24
C ALA A 13 20.46 3.29 -4.39
N TYR A 14 19.15 3.34 -4.17
CA TYR A 14 18.21 3.92 -5.11
C TYR A 14 17.86 5.33 -4.69
N TYR A 15 18.27 6.29 -5.46
CA TYR A 15 17.96 7.70 -5.24
C TYR A 15 16.98 8.24 -6.28
N SER A 16 16.05 9.08 -5.85
CA SER A 16 15.26 9.92 -6.74
C SER A 16 15.11 11.33 -6.18
N ASN A 17 15.12 12.34 -7.05
CA ASN A 17 15.01 13.76 -6.64
C ASN A 17 13.74 14.05 -5.83
N LEU A 18 12.65 13.32 -6.07
CA LEU A 18 11.38 13.55 -5.39
C LEU A 18 11.31 12.86 -4.01
N ALA A 19 11.73 11.61 -3.95
CA ALA A 19 11.53 10.75 -2.78
C ALA A 19 12.81 10.42 -1.99
N GLY A 20 13.97 10.94 -2.42
CA GLY A 20 15.25 10.67 -1.78
C GLY A 20 15.71 9.22 -1.95
N ASP A 21 16.47 8.75 -0.96
CA ASP A 21 16.98 7.38 -0.92
C ASP A 21 15.87 6.34 -0.66
N GLY A 22 15.97 5.18 -1.29
CA GLY A 22 15.15 3.98 -1.02
C GLY A 22 15.87 3.03 -0.05
N PRO A 23 15.28 1.91 0.39
CA PRO A 23 14.09 1.26 -0.14
C PRO A 23 12.77 1.92 0.29
N ARG A 24 11.69 1.62 -0.47
CA ARG A 24 10.33 2.13 -0.22
C ARG A 24 9.36 1.05 0.23
N ALA A 25 9.62 -0.21 -0.12
CA ALA A 25 8.84 -1.34 0.34
C ALA A 25 9.03 -1.57 1.85
N THR A 26 7.95 -1.96 2.52
CA THR A 26 7.99 -2.38 3.93
C THR A 26 8.24 -3.88 3.98
N PRO A 27 9.20 -4.37 4.77
CA PRO A 27 9.39 -5.80 5.00
C PRO A 27 8.14 -6.43 5.64
N TYR A 28 7.84 -7.67 5.27
CA TYR A 28 6.76 -8.46 5.85
C TYR A 28 7.32 -9.53 6.79
N VAL A 29 6.75 -9.66 7.98
CA VAL A 29 7.20 -10.64 8.99
C VAL A 29 6.14 -11.71 9.15
N HIS A 30 6.53 -12.98 8.99
CA HIS A 30 5.63 -14.11 9.15
C HIS A 30 6.38 -15.38 9.58
N GLY A 31 5.89 -16.07 10.61
CA GLY A 31 6.41 -17.36 11.04
C GLY A 31 7.90 -17.36 11.41
N GLY A 32 8.40 -16.24 11.97
CA GLY A 32 9.81 -16.07 12.33
C GLY A 32 10.72 -15.68 11.15
N LEU A 33 10.17 -15.50 9.96
CA LEU A 33 10.89 -15.08 8.75
C LEU A 33 10.55 -13.63 8.40
N VAL A 34 11.51 -12.94 7.79
CA VAL A 34 11.38 -11.57 7.31
C VAL A 34 11.57 -11.56 5.79
N TYR A 35 10.61 -10.99 5.07
CA TYR A 35 10.64 -10.88 3.61
C TYR A 35 10.83 -9.43 3.22
N ALA A 36 11.89 -9.11 2.53
CA ALA A 36 12.23 -7.77 2.08
C ALA A 36 12.40 -7.73 0.56
N CYS A 37 11.81 -6.72 -0.08
CA CYS A 37 12.00 -6.44 -1.50
C CYS A 37 12.79 -5.14 -1.66
N GLY A 38 13.98 -5.24 -2.21
CA GLY A 38 14.82 -4.09 -2.52
C GLY A 38 14.33 -3.31 -3.75
N PRO A 39 14.76 -2.07 -3.91
CA PRO A 39 14.28 -1.18 -4.97
C PRO A 39 14.64 -1.63 -6.40
N PHE A 40 15.59 -2.54 -6.53
CA PHE A 40 16.03 -3.14 -7.79
C PHE A 40 15.51 -4.57 -8.01
N GLY A 41 14.52 -5.02 -7.20
CA GLY A 41 13.88 -6.32 -7.38
C GLY A 41 14.53 -7.50 -6.68
N ARG A 42 15.56 -7.29 -5.86
CA ARG A 42 16.06 -8.34 -5.00
C ARG A 42 15.05 -8.62 -3.88
N LEU A 43 14.45 -9.79 -3.92
CA LEU A 43 13.53 -10.32 -2.91
C LEU A 43 14.29 -11.29 -2.03
N THR A 44 14.38 -11.02 -0.73
CA THR A 44 15.16 -11.81 0.23
C THR A 44 14.25 -12.30 1.36
N CYS A 45 14.40 -13.58 1.71
CA CYS A 45 13.86 -14.17 2.93
C CYS A 45 14.99 -14.33 3.94
N LEU A 46 14.80 -13.78 5.13
CA LEU A 46 15.77 -13.79 6.23
C LEU A 46 15.18 -14.50 7.44
N ASP A 47 16.02 -15.19 8.21
CA ASP A 47 15.66 -15.64 9.56
C ASP A 47 15.57 -14.42 10.48
N GLY A 48 14.42 -14.23 11.13
CA GLY A 48 14.18 -13.07 11.98
C GLY A 48 15.02 -13.02 13.25
N ARG A 49 15.68 -14.13 13.63
CA ARG A 49 16.49 -14.22 14.86
C ARG A 49 17.89 -13.63 14.70
N ASP A 50 18.50 -13.88 13.54
CA ASP A 50 19.91 -13.57 13.30
C ASP A 50 20.18 -12.89 11.93
N GLY A 51 19.15 -12.69 11.11
CA GLY A 51 19.28 -12.07 9.79
C GLY A 51 19.91 -12.98 8.74
N ALA A 52 20.10 -14.28 9.01
CA ALA A 52 20.65 -15.22 8.03
C ALA A 52 19.75 -15.32 6.79
N VAL A 53 20.34 -15.27 5.61
CA VAL A 53 19.62 -15.41 4.34
C VAL A 53 19.15 -16.85 4.18
N VAL A 54 17.84 -17.07 4.13
CA VAL A 54 17.22 -18.37 3.88
C VAL A 54 17.16 -18.63 2.37
N TRP A 55 16.69 -17.66 1.61
CA TRP A 55 16.70 -17.67 0.14
C TRP A 55 16.62 -16.26 -0.43
N THR A 56 16.99 -16.11 -1.69
CA THR A 56 16.87 -14.85 -2.43
C THR A 56 16.42 -15.09 -3.87
N LYS A 57 15.73 -14.09 -4.46
CA LYS A 57 15.33 -14.05 -5.87
C LYS A 57 15.64 -12.66 -6.42
N ASP A 58 16.03 -12.59 -7.69
CA ASP A 58 16.09 -11.33 -8.43
C ASP A 58 14.90 -11.27 -9.40
N LEU A 59 13.90 -10.44 -9.07
CA LEU A 59 12.70 -10.29 -9.90
C LEU A 59 13.02 -9.64 -11.24
N ARG A 60 14.05 -8.81 -11.32
CA ARG A 60 14.48 -8.20 -12.56
C ARG A 60 15.04 -9.23 -13.52
N GLU A 61 15.94 -10.08 -13.04
CA GLU A 61 16.50 -11.20 -13.85
C GLU A 61 15.43 -12.19 -14.27
N MET A 62 14.50 -12.54 -13.38
CA MET A 62 13.39 -13.45 -13.69
C MET A 62 12.55 -12.99 -14.88
N TYR A 63 12.45 -11.67 -15.07
CA TYR A 63 11.67 -11.05 -16.15
C TYR A 63 12.54 -10.46 -17.26
N GLY A 64 13.83 -10.77 -17.28
CA GLY A 64 14.76 -10.38 -18.36
C GLY A 64 14.99 -8.87 -18.48
N LEU A 65 14.82 -8.12 -17.39
CA LEU A 65 15.01 -6.67 -17.39
C LEU A 65 16.45 -6.28 -17.10
N THR A 66 16.99 -5.34 -17.90
CA THR A 66 18.18 -4.60 -17.49
C THR A 66 17.81 -3.51 -16.48
N LYS A 67 18.79 -3.03 -15.73
CA LYS A 67 18.59 -1.92 -14.77
C LYS A 67 18.05 -0.66 -15.45
N GLU A 68 18.57 -0.34 -16.62
CA GLU A 68 18.18 0.84 -17.41
C GLU A 68 16.76 0.71 -17.96
N ARG A 69 16.36 -0.48 -18.40
CA ARG A 69 14.99 -0.73 -18.87
C ARG A 69 14.00 -0.62 -17.72
N GLU A 70 14.31 -1.23 -16.57
CA GLU A 70 13.46 -1.14 -15.38
C GLU A 70 13.29 0.29 -14.89
N GLN A 71 14.36 1.10 -14.84
CA GLN A 71 14.28 2.50 -14.45
C GLN A 71 13.40 3.36 -15.36
N LYS A 72 13.29 3.00 -16.64
CA LYS A 72 12.35 3.66 -17.59
C LYS A 72 10.91 3.24 -17.32
N LEU A 73 10.67 1.98 -16.94
CA LEU A 73 9.35 1.45 -16.65
C LEU A 73 8.82 1.91 -15.28
N ILE A 74 9.69 1.92 -14.26
CA ILE A 74 9.34 2.30 -12.87
C ILE A 74 10.36 3.29 -12.33
N SER A 75 10.17 4.56 -12.63
CA SER A 75 11.15 5.63 -12.37
C SER A 75 11.53 5.82 -10.90
N TYR A 76 10.72 5.32 -9.95
CA TYR A 76 10.96 5.45 -8.51
C TYR A 76 11.40 4.13 -7.84
N GLY A 77 11.72 3.10 -8.63
CA GLY A 77 12.10 1.77 -8.16
C GLY A 77 10.91 0.96 -7.61
N ARG A 78 11.15 -0.27 -7.22
CA ARG A 78 10.12 -1.14 -6.64
C ARG A 78 9.76 -0.66 -5.24
N ALA A 79 8.49 -0.36 -5.01
CA ALA A 79 7.96 0.15 -3.75
C ALA A 79 6.87 -0.74 -3.14
N ALA A 80 6.31 -1.67 -3.92
CA ALA A 80 5.30 -2.59 -3.44
C ALA A 80 5.89 -3.58 -2.41
N SER A 81 5.23 -3.67 -1.27
CA SER A 81 5.61 -4.58 -0.17
C SER A 81 5.11 -6.00 -0.43
N PRO A 82 5.86 -7.04 -0.07
CA PRO A 82 5.40 -8.42 -0.15
C PRO A 82 4.30 -8.70 0.89
N ILE A 83 3.52 -9.76 0.68
CA ILE A 83 2.54 -10.28 1.64
C ILE A 83 2.56 -11.80 1.65
N VAL A 84 2.37 -12.42 2.82
CA VAL A 84 2.23 -13.88 2.94
C VAL A 84 0.77 -14.25 3.19
N HIS A 85 0.27 -15.21 2.43
CA HIS A 85 -1.06 -15.81 2.59
C HIS A 85 -1.02 -17.31 2.26
N ASP A 86 -1.51 -18.15 3.16
CA ASP A 86 -1.58 -19.61 3.00
C ASP A 86 -0.28 -20.22 2.46
N GLY A 87 0.85 -19.88 3.10
CA GLY A 87 2.15 -20.41 2.71
C GLY A 87 2.76 -19.83 1.43
N ARG A 88 2.10 -18.84 0.82
CA ARG A 88 2.54 -18.16 -0.42
C ARG A 88 3.03 -16.75 -0.10
N LEU A 89 4.25 -16.47 -0.49
CA LEU A 89 4.76 -15.09 -0.53
C LEU A 89 4.37 -14.48 -1.87
N ILE A 90 3.50 -13.48 -1.85
CA ILE A 90 2.95 -12.83 -3.05
C ILE A 90 3.56 -11.44 -3.18
N VAL A 91 4.07 -11.12 -4.36
CA VAL A 91 4.71 -9.84 -4.68
C VAL A 91 4.24 -9.30 -6.03
N ALA A 92 4.23 -7.98 -6.19
CA ALA A 92 4.11 -7.34 -7.48
C ALA A 92 5.41 -7.54 -8.26
N ALA A 93 5.34 -8.20 -9.41
CA ALA A 93 6.51 -8.59 -10.17
C ALA A 93 6.83 -7.62 -11.32
N GLY A 94 5.85 -7.23 -12.13
CA GLY A 94 6.05 -6.39 -13.32
C GLY A 94 6.76 -7.13 -14.44
N GLY A 95 7.70 -6.47 -15.05
CA GLY A 95 8.41 -6.95 -16.23
C GLY A 95 8.21 -6.02 -17.41
N ASP A 96 8.60 -6.45 -18.61
CA ASP A 96 8.35 -5.72 -19.84
C ASP A 96 7.14 -6.32 -20.55
N LEU A 97 6.11 -5.53 -20.83
CA LEU A 97 4.92 -6.01 -21.55
C LEU A 97 5.22 -6.42 -23.01
N GLU A 98 6.31 -5.91 -23.58
CA GLU A 98 6.81 -6.34 -24.90
C GLU A 98 7.63 -7.64 -24.83
N GLY A 99 7.91 -8.13 -23.60
CA GLY A 99 8.67 -9.33 -23.33
C GLY A 99 7.99 -10.21 -22.27
N LYS A 100 8.75 -10.61 -21.25
CA LYS A 100 8.22 -11.38 -20.13
C LYS A 100 7.74 -10.46 -19.01
N SER A 101 6.50 -10.65 -18.53
CA SER A 101 5.93 -9.89 -17.42
C SER A 101 4.88 -10.69 -16.67
N ALA A 102 4.68 -10.35 -15.38
CA ALA A 102 3.56 -10.80 -14.57
C ALA A 102 3.16 -9.68 -13.61
N GLY A 103 1.87 -9.42 -13.44
CA GLY A 103 1.40 -8.41 -12.47
C GLY A 103 1.73 -8.83 -11.04
N LEU A 104 1.48 -10.09 -10.73
CA LEU A 104 1.77 -10.73 -9.45
C LEU A 104 2.53 -12.05 -9.67
N VAL A 105 3.36 -12.42 -8.70
CA VAL A 105 4.00 -13.72 -8.63
C VAL A 105 3.94 -14.25 -7.19
N ALA A 106 3.79 -15.56 -7.04
CA ALA A 106 3.88 -16.19 -5.73
C ALA A 106 4.99 -17.23 -5.66
N PHE A 107 5.64 -17.22 -4.52
CA PHE A 107 6.65 -18.21 -4.13
C PHE A 107 6.18 -18.97 -2.89
N ASP A 108 6.63 -20.19 -2.74
CA ASP A 108 6.60 -20.86 -1.42
C ASP A 108 7.40 -20.00 -0.45
N HIS A 109 6.78 -19.57 0.63
CA HIS A 109 7.38 -18.58 1.51
C HIS A 109 8.63 -19.10 2.24
N ARG A 110 8.78 -20.42 2.45
CA ARG A 110 9.91 -21.03 3.14
C ARG A 110 11.07 -21.36 2.22
N THR A 111 10.77 -21.83 1.01
CA THR A 111 11.79 -22.36 0.08
C THR A 111 12.12 -21.41 -1.07
N GLY A 112 11.27 -20.40 -1.33
CA GLY A 112 11.39 -19.53 -2.49
C GLY A 112 11.08 -20.23 -3.81
N ALA A 113 10.49 -21.43 -3.81
CA ALA A 113 10.05 -22.10 -5.04
C ALA A 113 8.92 -21.31 -5.69
N LEU A 114 8.99 -21.10 -7.01
CA LEU A 114 7.92 -20.44 -7.77
C LEU A 114 6.67 -21.32 -7.76
N LEU A 115 5.53 -20.76 -7.34
CA LEU A 115 4.24 -21.45 -7.30
C LEU A 115 3.33 -21.06 -8.45
N TRP A 116 3.23 -19.76 -8.75
CA TRP A 116 2.45 -19.26 -9.88
C TRP A 116 2.89 -17.86 -10.31
N GLU A 117 2.57 -17.53 -11.56
CA GLU A 117 2.68 -16.20 -12.15
C GLU A 117 1.28 -15.77 -12.62
N GLY A 118 0.86 -14.57 -12.27
CA GLY A 118 -0.39 -13.98 -12.73
C GLY A 118 -0.30 -13.44 -14.16
N PRO A 119 -1.40 -12.88 -14.70
CA PRO A 119 -1.41 -12.29 -16.03
C PRO A 119 -0.38 -11.18 -16.21
N PRO A 120 0.12 -10.95 -17.45
CA PRO A 120 1.02 -9.84 -17.75
C PRO A 120 0.40 -8.49 -17.38
N ARG A 121 1.06 -7.73 -16.50
CA ARG A 121 0.73 -6.34 -16.16
C ARG A 121 2.00 -5.60 -15.77
N GLN A 122 2.06 -4.32 -16.14
CA GLN A 122 3.09 -3.45 -15.61
C GLN A 122 2.73 -3.08 -14.17
N LEU A 123 3.69 -3.25 -13.26
CA LEU A 123 3.51 -2.87 -11.87
C LEU A 123 3.45 -1.34 -11.70
N SER A 124 2.81 -0.90 -10.64
CA SER A 124 2.95 0.45 -10.12
C SER A 124 3.62 0.38 -8.73
N TYR A 125 3.21 1.23 -7.79
CA TYR A 125 3.87 1.31 -6.48
C TYR A 125 2.97 0.82 -5.33
N ALA A 126 1.71 0.49 -5.64
CA ALA A 126 0.76 -0.05 -4.67
C ALA A 126 1.13 -1.49 -4.28
N SER A 127 1.13 -1.77 -2.99
CA SER A 127 1.33 -3.12 -2.48
C SER A 127 0.07 -3.99 -2.69
N PRO A 128 0.21 -5.28 -3.00
CA PRO A 128 -0.93 -6.19 -2.99
C PRO A 128 -1.50 -6.33 -1.57
N ASN A 129 -2.79 -6.59 -1.48
CA ASN A 129 -3.48 -6.88 -0.22
C ASN A 129 -4.35 -8.12 -0.38
N VAL A 130 -4.44 -8.94 0.67
CA VAL A 130 -5.35 -10.10 0.69
C VAL A 130 -6.60 -9.74 1.47
N VAL A 131 -7.74 -9.86 0.82
CA VAL A 131 -9.05 -9.49 1.35
C VAL A 131 -10.09 -10.52 0.98
N THR A 132 -11.16 -10.65 1.78
CA THR A 132 -12.34 -11.42 1.40
C THR A 132 -13.39 -10.47 0.85
N LEU A 133 -13.75 -10.64 -0.42
CA LEU A 133 -14.75 -9.83 -1.12
C LEU A 133 -15.66 -10.74 -1.96
N ALA A 134 -16.96 -10.44 -1.99
CA ALA A 134 -17.98 -11.26 -2.65
C ALA A 134 -17.88 -12.74 -2.25
N GLY A 135 -17.63 -12.99 -0.94
CA GLY A 135 -17.52 -14.32 -0.35
C GLY A 135 -16.24 -15.09 -0.69
N ARG A 136 -15.23 -14.46 -1.31
CA ARG A 136 -13.97 -15.12 -1.75
C ARG A 136 -12.73 -14.40 -1.26
N PRO A 137 -11.69 -15.12 -0.78
CA PRO A 137 -10.38 -14.55 -0.58
C PRO A 137 -9.77 -14.15 -1.93
N GLN A 138 -9.19 -12.97 -1.98
CA GLN A 138 -8.61 -12.39 -3.20
C GLN A 138 -7.35 -11.61 -2.87
N VAL A 139 -6.38 -11.66 -3.77
CA VAL A 139 -5.28 -10.69 -3.80
C VAL A 139 -5.73 -9.51 -4.66
N VAL A 140 -5.91 -8.35 -4.05
CA VAL A 140 -6.23 -7.11 -4.79
C VAL A 140 -4.99 -6.25 -4.94
N VAL A 141 -4.81 -5.67 -6.13
CA VAL A 141 -3.65 -4.85 -6.45
C VAL A 141 -4.02 -3.74 -7.43
N THR A 142 -3.33 -2.61 -7.34
CA THR A 142 -3.37 -1.57 -8.37
C THR A 142 -2.08 -1.68 -9.20
N ASN A 143 -2.23 -1.95 -10.48
CA ASN A 143 -1.17 -1.95 -11.47
C ASN A 143 -0.97 -0.55 -12.07
N GLU A 144 -0.17 -0.41 -13.15
CA GLU A 144 0.05 0.89 -13.78
C GLU A 144 -1.22 1.53 -14.31
N ASP A 145 -2.11 0.75 -14.92
CA ASP A 145 -3.32 1.24 -15.62
C ASP A 145 -4.62 0.53 -15.22
N THR A 146 -4.56 -0.41 -14.28
CA THR A 146 -5.70 -1.22 -13.85
C THR A 146 -5.70 -1.42 -12.34
N VAL A 147 -6.86 -1.76 -11.80
CA VAL A 147 -7.01 -2.41 -10.50
C VAL A 147 -7.62 -3.79 -10.72
N SER A 148 -7.13 -4.79 -10.03
CA SER A 148 -7.53 -6.18 -10.26
C SER A 148 -7.57 -7.01 -8.97
N GLY A 149 -8.36 -8.08 -9.00
CA GLY A 149 -8.41 -9.11 -7.97
C GLY A 149 -8.06 -10.48 -8.55
N HIS A 150 -7.29 -11.25 -7.80
CA HIS A 150 -6.74 -12.54 -8.22
C HIS A 150 -7.00 -13.61 -7.16
N ALA A 151 -7.15 -14.86 -7.59
CA ALA A 151 -7.21 -16.01 -6.70
C ALA A 151 -5.85 -16.21 -6.00
N PRO A 152 -5.77 -16.22 -4.65
CA PRO A 152 -4.48 -16.34 -3.95
C PRO A 152 -3.77 -17.66 -4.21
N SER A 153 -4.52 -18.73 -4.53
CA SER A 153 -3.99 -20.08 -4.75
C SER A 153 -3.32 -20.27 -6.11
N SER A 154 -3.75 -19.51 -7.15
CA SER A 154 -3.32 -19.73 -8.54
C SER A 154 -2.86 -18.47 -9.27
N GLY A 155 -3.12 -17.27 -8.74
CA GLY A 155 -2.89 -16.00 -9.44
C GLY A 155 -3.90 -15.71 -10.54
N GLU A 156 -4.91 -16.56 -10.72
CA GLU A 156 -5.96 -16.38 -11.74
C GLU A 156 -6.70 -15.07 -11.54
N LEU A 157 -6.92 -14.34 -12.64
CA LEU A 157 -7.66 -13.08 -12.64
C LEU A 157 -9.14 -13.34 -12.37
N LEU A 158 -9.69 -12.80 -11.30
CA LEU A 158 -11.09 -12.88 -10.93
C LEU A 158 -11.90 -11.72 -11.51
N TRP A 159 -11.33 -10.51 -11.48
CA TRP A 159 -11.91 -9.28 -12.03
C TRP A 159 -10.83 -8.24 -12.30
N GLU A 160 -11.15 -7.30 -13.15
CA GLU A 160 -10.30 -6.16 -13.47
C GLU A 160 -11.13 -4.93 -13.82
N HIS A 161 -10.63 -3.76 -13.46
CA HIS A 161 -11.23 -2.47 -13.80
C HIS A 161 -10.16 -1.51 -14.31
N PRO A 162 -10.38 -0.78 -15.43
CA PRO A 162 -9.46 0.23 -15.93
C PRO A 162 -9.25 1.37 -14.91
N TRP A 163 -8.00 1.60 -14.53
CA TRP A 163 -7.60 2.68 -13.64
C TRP A 163 -6.34 3.36 -14.18
N PRO A 164 -6.48 4.17 -15.24
CA PRO A 164 -5.35 4.68 -16.02
C PRO A 164 -4.30 5.38 -15.18
N GLY A 165 -3.04 5.07 -15.41
CA GLY A 165 -1.88 5.63 -14.75
C GLY A 165 -0.63 5.59 -15.61
N SER A 166 0.45 6.06 -15.04
CA SER A 166 1.81 5.97 -15.57
C SER A 166 2.78 5.94 -14.39
N SER A 167 3.62 4.95 -14.33
CA SER A 167 4.58 4.78 -13.24
C SER A 167 5.66 5.88 -13.18
N SER A 168 5.73 6.74 -14.18
CA SER A 168 6.66 7.88 -14.22
C SER A 168 6.02 9.24 -13.88
N THR A 169 4.78 9.49 -14.33
CA THR A 169 4.18 10.84 -14.27
C THR A 169 2.86 10.91 -13.50
N ALA A 170 2.12 9.80 -13.42
CA ALA A 170 0.80 9.74 -12.80
C ALA A 170 0.59 8.37 -12.13
N ALA A 171 1.47 8.06 -11.18
CA ALA A 171 1.59 6.75 -10.58
C ALA A 171 0.39 6.33 -9.72
N ASN A 172 0.07 5.05 -9.76
CA ASN A 172 -0.86 4.41 -8.85
C ASN A 172 -0.09 3.95 -7.60
N ASN A 173 -0.28 4.64 -6.48
CA ASN A 173 0.41 4.37 -5.22
C ASN A 173 -0.52 3.82 -4.14
N SER A 174 -1.78 4.23 -4.15
CA SER A 174 -2.75 3.83 -3.13
C SER A 174 -3.23 2.39 -3.37
N GLN A 175 -3.28 1.62 -2.30
CA GLN A 175 -3.85 0.28 -2.31
C GLN A 175 -5.37 0.34 -2.52
N PRO A 176 -5.97 -0.65 -3.19
CA PRO A 176 -7.41 -0.82 -3.17
C PRO A 176 -7.89 -1.04 -1.72
N THR A 177 -8.84 -0.24 -1.27
CA THR A 177 -9.38 -0.32 0.11
C THR A 177 -10.69 -1.12 0.10
N PRO A 178 -10.76 -2.26 0.79
CA PRO A 178 -11.99 -3.04 0.88
C PRO A 178 -13.05 -2.28 1.67
N VAL A 179 -14.31 -2.39 1.23
CA VAL A 179 -15.47 -1.72 1.85
C VAL A 179 -16.63 -2.70 1.95
N GLY A 180 -16.96 -3.10 3.18
CA GLY A 180 -17.98 -4.11 3.42
C GLY A 180 -17.59 -5.44 2.77
N GLU A 181 -18.59 -6.17 2.26
CA GLU A 181 -18.40 -7.55 1.79
C GLU A 181 -18.11 -7.66 0.29
N ASP A 182 -18.45 -6.64 -0.51
CA ASP A 182 -18.46 -6.74 -1.98
C ASP A 182 -17.90 -5.49 -2.69
N ARG A 183 -17.39 -4.48 -1.95
CA ARG A 183 -16.97 -3.23 -2.56
C ARG A 183 -15.48 -2.95 -2.37
N VAL A 184 -14.93 -2.20 -3.30
CA VAL A 184 -13.54 -1.72 -3.29
C VAL A 184 -13.51 -0.24 -3.62
N LEU A 185 -12.93 0.54 -2.72
CA LEU A 185 -12.63 1.94 -2.97
C LEU A 185 -11.23 2.05 -3.58
N ILE A 186 -11.14 2.75 -4.70
CA ILE A 186 -9.87 3.07 -5.36
C ILE A 186 -9.69 4.58 -5.42
N SER A 187 -8.46 5.04 -5.26
CA SER A 187 -8.14 6.46 -5.22
C SER A 187 -6.78 6.77 -5.80
N LYS A 188 -6.64 7.99 -6.33
CA LYS A 188 -5.41 8.47 -6.95
C LYS A 188 -5.40 9.98 -7.07
N GLY A 189 -4.26 10.60 -6.86
CA GLY A 189 -3.99 11.99 -7.17
C GLY A 189 -3.96 12.26 -8.68
N TYR A 190 -3.17 13.25 -9.10
CA TYR A 190 -2.91 13.58 -10.51
C TYR A 190 -4.20 13.85 -11.34
N GLY A 191 -5.23 14.43 -10.69
CA GLY A 191 -6.50 14.75 -11.35
C GLY A 191 -7.46 13.59 -11.61
N GLN A 192 -7.13 12.38 -11.15
CA GLN A 192 -7.96 11.19 -11.35
C GLN A 192 -9.11 11.09 -10.32
N GLY A 193 -8.81 11.29 -9.02
CA GLY A 193 -9.79 11.19 -7.94
C GLY A 193 -10.01 9.78 -7.42
N SER A 194 -11.26 9.38 -7.26
CA SER A 194 -11.63 8.10 -6.64
C SER A 194 -12.86 7.47 -7.27
N ALA A 195 -13.04 6.17 -7.05
CA ALA A 195 -14.25 5.45 -7.40
C ALA A 195 -14.54 4.36 -6.37
N LEU A 196 -15.81 4.13 -6.11
CA LEU A 196 -16.29 2.96 -5.38
C LEU A 196 -16.80 1.94 -6.38
N LEU A 197 -16.19 0.78 -6.37
CA LEU A 197 -16.53 -0.35 -7.22
C LEU A 197 -17.32 -1.38 -6.39
N ARG A 198 -18.31 -2.04 -7.01
CA ARG A 198 -18.99 -3.23 -6.48
C ARG A 198 -18.58 -4.44 -7.31
N LEU A 199 -18.29 -5.54 -6.64
CA LEU A 199 -17.99 -6.83 -7.25
C LEU A 199 -19.22 -7.71 -7.20
N VAL A 200 -19.68 -8.16 -8.36
CA VAL A 200 -20.89 -8.96 -8.51
C VAL A 200 -20.53 -10.31 -9.15
N PRO A 201 -21.01 -11.44 -8.63
CA PRO A 201 -20.76 -12.75 -9.23
C PRO A 201 -21.14 -12.79 -10.71
N ALA A 202 -20.25 -13.29 -11.57
CA ALA A 202 -20.43 -13.44 -13.01
C ALA A 202 -20.01 -14.86 -13.44
N GLY A 203 -20.87 -15.82 -13.14
CA GLY A 203 -20.58 -17.25 -13.29
C GLY A 203 -19.88 -17.84 -12.06
N SER A 204 -19.22 -19.02 -12.23
CA SER A 204 -18.61 -19.76 -11.13
C SER A 204 -17.32 -19.10 -10.60
N ASP A 205 -16.50 -18.54 -11.48
CA ASP A 205 -15.11 -18.21 -11.15
C ASP A 205 -14.72 -16.74 -11.44
N ARG A 206 -15.62 -15.95 -12.01
CA ARG A 206 -15.43 -14.56 -12.35
C ARG A 206 -16.33 -13.62 -11.56
N LEU A 207 -15.89 -12.38 -11.43
CA LEU A 207 -16.68 -11.27 -10.90
C LEU A 207 -16.77 -10.17 -11.96
N SER A 208 -17.93 -9.58 -12.11
CA SER A 208 -18.10 -8.33 -12.85
C SER A 208 -17.93 -7.14 -11.93
N VAL A 209 -17.58 -6.00 -12.50
CA VAL A 209 -17.33 -4.76 -11.77
C VAL A 209 -18.41 -3.75 -12.15
N GLU A 210 -19.14 -3.25 -11.15
CA GLU A 210 -20.06 -2.13 -11.27
C GLU A 210 -19.45 -0.89 -10.61
N VAL A 211 -19.52 0.25 -11.28
CA VAL A 211 -19.09 1.53 -10.68
C VAL A 211 -20.27 2.11 -9.90
N VAL A 212 -20.19 2.10 -8.56
CA VAL A 212 -21.21 2.68 -7.69
C VAL A 212 -21.19 4.21 -7.83
N TRP A 213 -20.01 4.80 -7.72
CA TRP A 213 -19.77 6.21 -8.00
C TRP A 213 -18.32 6.46 -8.41
N LYS A 214 -18.08 7.58 -9.09
CA LYS A 214 -16.75 8.07 -9.47
C LYS A 214 -16.68 9.58 -9.27
N SER A 215 -15.60 10.08 -8.68
CA SER A 215 -15.38 11.49 -8.43
C SER A 215 -13.96 11.91 -8.77
N ARG A 216 -13.80 12.90 -9.64
CA ARG A 216 -12.49 13.50 -9.94
C ARG A 216 -11.99 14.44 -8.85
N ARG A 217 -12.86 14.84 -7.91
CA ARG A 217 -12.59 15.88 -6.91
C ARG A 217 -12.38 15.36 -5.50
N ALA A 218 -12.84 14.14 -5.21
CA ALA A 218 -12.76 13.53 -3.90
C ALA A 218 -11.58 12.54 -3.82
N LEU A 219 -10.98 12.45 -2.63
CA LEU A 219 -9.96 11.45 -2.24
C LEU A 219 -8.80 11.34 -3.26
N ARG A 220 -8.19 12.48 -3.59
CA ARG A 220 -7.03 12.52 -4.49
C ARG A 220 -5.75 12.17 -3.75
N THR A 221 -5.61 10.90 -3.42
CA THR A 221 -4.46 10.37 -2.67
C THR A 221 -3.22 10.23 -3.57
N LYS A 222 -2.04 10.46 -3.03
CA LYS A 222 -0.77 10.25 -3.75
C LYS A 222 0.05 9.17 -3.08
N PHE A 223 0.60 9.38 -1.91
CA PHE A 223 1.48 8.42 -1.23
C PHE A 223 0.82 7.85 0.03
N THR A 224 -0.49 7.93 0.13
CA THR A 224 -1.30 7.51 1.29
C THR A 224 -2.50 6.69 0.83
N ASN A 225 -3.06 5.94 1.75
CA ASN A 225 -4.29 5.17 1.53
C ASN A 225 -5.47 5.88 2.20
N PRO A 226 -6.70 5.81 1.64
CA PRO A 226 -7.89 6.18 2.36
C PRO A 226 -8.19 5.18 3.48
N VAL A 227 -8.84 5.64 4.54
CA VAL A 227 -9.37 4.81 5.62
C VAL A 227 -10.88 4.99 5.72
N VAL A 228 -11.59 3.91 6.05
CA VAL A 228 -13.06 3.91 6.16
C VAL A 228 -13.45 3.81 7.62
N HIS A 229 -14.32 4.70 8.06
CA HIS A 229 -14.92 4.67 9.38
C HIS A 229 -16.42 4.97 9.29
N GLY A 230 -17.25 4.00 9.71
CA GLY A 230 -18.69 4.09 9.54
C GLY A 230 -19.09 4.33 8.08
N GLU A 231 -19.92 5.33 7.86
CA GLU A 231 -20.41 5.73 6.54
C GLU A 231 -19.51 6.77 5.84
N HIS A 232 -18.27 6.95 6.30
CA HIS A 232 -17.37 7.97 5.80
C HIS A 232 -15.99 7.41 5.46
N VAL A 233 -15.31 8.13 4.55
CA VAL A 233 -13.95 7.86 4.12
C VAL A 233 -13.09 9.08 4.42
N TYR A 234 -11.91 8.83 4.98
CA TYR A 234 -10.93 9.86 5.31
C TYR A 234 -9.62 9.63 4.58
N ALA A 235 -9.04 10.68 4.03
CA ALA A 235 -7.73 10.61 3.39
C ALA A 235 -7.06 11.98 3.34
N VAL A 236 -5.74 12.01 3.27
CA VAL A 236 -5.01 13.20 2.83
C VAL A 236 -5.10 13.30 1.31
N SER A 237 -5.93 14.22 0.84
CA SER A 237 -6.30 14.46 -0.56
C SER A 237 -5.58 15.72 -1.08
N ASP A 238 -4.54 15.54 -1.91
CA ASP A 238 -3.66 16.64 -2.35
C ASP A 238 -3.26 17.58 -1.19
N GLY A 239 -2.76 16.98 -0.11
CA GLY A 239 -2.19 17.70 1.04
C GLY A 239 -3.17 18.17 2.10
N ILE A 240 -4.47 17.92 1.96
CA ILE A 240 -5.50 18.37 2.88
C ILE A 240 -6.32 17.16 3.33
N LEU A 241 -6.59 17.02 4.63
CA LEU A 241 -7.47 15.96 5.14
C LEU A 241 -8.90 16.20 4.64
N GLU A 242 -9.52 15.16 4.13
CA GLU A 242 -10.83 15.17 3.52
C GLU A 242 -11.71 14.09 4.13
N CYS A 243 -12.97 14.41 4.40
CA CYS A 243 -14.03 13.48 4.75
C CYS A 243 -15.02 13.42 3.58
N VAL A 244 -15.37 12.21 3.17
CA VAL A 244 -16.26 11.95 2.03
C VAL A 244 -17.31 10.93 2.46
N ALA A 245 -18.57 11.16 2.08
CA ALA A 245 -19.66 10.22 2.29
C ALA A 245 -19.42 8.95 1.43
N LEU A 246 -19.37 7.79 2.07
CA LEU A 246 -19.05 6.53 1.41
C LEU A 246 -20.11 6.14 0.36
N ALA A 247 -21.38 6.43 0.62
CA ALA A 247 -22.49 6.04 -0.24
C ALA A 247 -22.50 6.78 -1.59
N SER A 248 -22.11 8.08 -1.62
CA SER A 248 -22.24 8.93 -2.80
C SER A 248 -20.93 9.43 -3.38
N GLY A 249 -19.85 9.40 -2.59
CA GLY A 249 -18.59 10.04 -2.96
C GLY A 249 -18.60 11.58 -2.81
N ASP A 250 -19.61 12.13 -2.17
CA ASP A 250 -19.72 13.55 -1.91
C ASP A 250 -18.83 13.97 -0.77
N ARG A 251 -18.17 15.11 -0.95
CA ARG A 251 -17.31 15.69 0.08
C ARG A 251 -18.17 16.27 1.20
N VAL A 252 -17.94 15.76 2.44
CA VAL A 252 -18.53 16.32 3.66
C VAL A 252 -17.74 17.55 4.09
N TRP A 253 -16.42 17.42 4.19
CA TRP A 253 -15.52 18.54 4.48
C TRP A 253 -14.09 18.28 3.95
N ARG A 254 -13.30 19.35 3.90
CA ARG A 254 -11.90 19.32 3.53
C ARG A 254 -11.16 20.40 4.30
N LYS A 255 -10.30 20.02 5.26
CA LYS A 255 -9.67 20.94 6.22
C LYS A 255 -8.32 20.43 6.71
N GLY A 256 -7.49 21.32 7.23
CA GLY A 256 -6.12 21.01 7.65
C GLY A 256 -5.15 20.91 6.48
N ARG A 257 -3.85 21.07 6.74
CA ARG A 257 -2.79 20.97 5.75
C ARG A 257 -1.70 20.05 6.27
N TYR A 258 -1.50 18.94 5.57
CA TYR A 258 -0.65 17.82 6.02
C TYR A 258 0.40 17.40 4.97
N GLY A 259 0.50 18.15 3.85
CA GLY A 259 1.38 17.77 2.74
C GLY A 259 1.05 16.36 2.21
N HIS A 260 2.04 15.59 1.87
CA HIS A 260 1.84 14.16 1.51
C HIS A 260 1.87 13.24 2.75
N GLY A 261 1.16 13.66 3.80
CA GLY A 261 1.06 12.94 5.06
C GLY A 261 0.32 11.61 4.96
N GLN A 262 0.45 10.83 6.00
CA GLN A 262 -0.15 9.49 6.12
C GLN A 262 -1.30 9.49 7.11
N VAL A 263 -2.26 8.59 6.94
CA VAL A 263 -3.41 8.43 7.82
C VAL A 263 -3.53 6.98 8.25
N LEU A 264 -3.76 6.76 9.54
CA LEU A 264 -4.08 5.47 10.12
C LEU A 264 -5.30 5.62 11.03
N LEU A 265 -6.31 4.76 10.83
CA LEU A 265 -7.46 4.67 11.74
C LEU A 265 -7.12 3.70 12.87
N VAL A 266 -7.29 4.15 14.11
CA VAL A 266 -7.07 3.35 15.33
C VAL A 266 -8.36 3.36 16.16
N GLY A 267 -8.71 2.20 16.72
CA GLY A 267 -9.96 2.04 17.47
C GLY A 267 -11.16 1.71 16.60
N ARG A 268 -12.33 1.66 17.20
CA ARG A 268 -13.61 1.33 16.56
C ARG A 268 -14.76 2.14 17.17
N GLY A 269 -15.81 2.35 16.39
CA GLY A 269 -17.00 3.07 16.87
C GLY A 269 -16.64 4.46 17.38
N ALA A 270 -17.19 4.84 18.52
CA ALA A 270 -16.99 6.17 19.13
C ALA A 270 -15.56 6.38 19.69
N GLU A 271 -14.78 5.33 19.87
CA GLU A 271 -13.41 5.41 20.36
C GLU A 271 -12.37 5.49 19.23
N ALA A 272 -12.82 5.53 17.98
CA ALA A 272 -11.93 5.62 16.83
C ALA A 272 -11.26 6.99 16.76
N VAL A 273 -9.98 6.99 16.40
CA VAL A 273 -9.22 8.20 16.11
C VAL A 273 -8.43 8.03 14.81
N LEU A 274 -8.22 9.13 14.09
CA LEU A 274 -7.28 9.19 13.00
C LEU A 274 -5.92 9.64 13.54
N LEU A 275 -4.90 8.83 13.36
CA LEU A 275 -3.52 9.26 13.48
C LEU A 275 -3.08 9.84 12.14
N VAL A 276 -2.75 11.11 12.10
CA VAL A 276 -2.29 11.81 10.89
C VAL A 276 -0.84 12.20 11.07
N LEU A 277 0.06 11.57 10.32
CA LEU A 277 1.47 11.95 10.29
C LEU A 277 1.68 12.91 9.12
N ALA A 278 1.82 14.20 9.43
CA ALA A 278 2.01 15.24 8.44
C ALA A 278 3.39 15.14 7.80
N GLU A 279 3.52 15.57 6.54
CA GLU A 279 4.79 15.58 5.79
C GLU A 279 5.90 16.34 6.53
N GLN A 280 5.53 17.34 7.35
CA GLN A 280 6.47 18.16 8.12
C GLN A 280 6.90 17.52 9.45
N GLY A 281 6.51 16.27 9.72
CA GLY A 281 6.95 15.52 10.91
C GLY A 281 6.04 15.65 12.14
N ARG A 282 4.89 16.34 12.05
CA ARG A 282 3.91 16.39 13.14
C ARG A 282 3.01 15.15 13.11
N LEU A 283 2.80 14.54 14.26
CA LEU A 283 1.78 13.53 14.48
C LEU A 283 0.58 14.15 15.18
N LEU A 284 -0.59 13.98 14.59
CA LEU A 284 -1.85 14.49 15.15
C LEU A 284 -2.81 13.34 15.42
N MET A 285 -3.59 13.48 16.49
CA MET A 285 -4.82 12.72 16.73
C MET A 285 -6.00 13.58 16.27
N VAL A 286 -6.82 13.05 15.36
CA VAL A 286 -7.97 13.76 14.80
C VAL A 286 -9.23 12.92 15.02
N ASP A 287 -10.30 13.55 15.49
CA ASP A 287 -11.61 12.94 15.61
C ASP A 287 -12.18 12.63 14.21
N PRO A 288 -12.58 11.37 13.93
CA PRO A 288 -13.19 11.02 12.66
C PRO A 288 -14.66 11.39 12.55
N THR A 289 -15.20 12.22 13.47
CA THR A 289 -16.59 12.65 13.43
C THR A 289 -16.85 13.58 12.24
N PRO A 290 -17.80 13.27 11.35
CA PRO A 290 -18.02 14.05 10.14
C PRO A 290 -18.56 15.46 10.42
N GLU A 291 -19.25 15.66 11.53
CA GLU A 291 -19.80 16.96 11.98
C GLU A 291 -18.75 17.89 12.55
N SER A 292 -17.57 17.36 12.91
CA SER A 292 -16.48 18.13 13.54
C SER A 292 -15.26 18.23 12.63
N PRO A 293 -15.28 19.08 11.59
CA PRO A 293 -14.26 19.10 10.55
C PRO A 293 -12.84 19.28 11.08
N ASN A 294 -12.01 18.24 10.97
CA ASN A 294 -10.61 18.23 11.38
C ASN A 294 -10.41 18.65 12.86
N GLN A 295 -11.21 18.12 13.76
CA GLN A 295 -11.06 18.36 15.19
C GLN A 295 -9.80 17.65 15.69
N VAL A 296 -8.76 18.42 15.99
CA VAL A 296 -7.51 17.92 16.56
C VAL A 296 -7.68 17.69 18.04
N LEU A 297 -7.48 16.45 18.49
CA LEU A 297 -7.56 16.02 19.89
C LEU A 297 -6.22 16.17 20.61
N GLY A 298 -5.12 16.14 19.85
CA GLY A 298 -3.76 16.29 20.35
C GLY A 298 -2.77 16.26 19.22
N GLU A 299 -1.59 16.86 19.42
CA GLU A 299 -0.50 16.85 18.45
C GLU A 299 0.86 16.84 19.13
N VAL A 300 1.86 16.31 18.43
CA VAL A 300 3.26 16.30 18.85
C VAL A 300 4.18 16.45 17.63
N GLU A 301 5.24 17.24 17.78
CA GLU A 301 6.35 17.28 16.82
C GLU A 301 7.20 16.02 17.03
N VAL A 302 7.31 15.20 15.99
CA VAL A 302 8.07 13.94 16.03
C VAL A 302 9.40 14.09 15.29
N PHE A 303 9.36 14.69 14.11
CA PHE A 303 10.50 14.84 13.23
C PHE A 303 10.62 16.30 12.74
N SER A 304 11.84 16.73 12.51
CA SER A 304 12.15 18.04 11.88
C SER A 304 12.27 17.97 10.35
N GLU A 305 12.35 16.77 9.80
CA GLU A 305 12.52 16.51 8.38
C GLU A 305 11.27 15.91 7.74
N LYS A 306 11.26 15.90 6.39
CA LYS A 306 10.16 15.36 5.59
C LYS A 306 9.86 13.90 5.92
N VAL A 307 8.57 13.58 6.09
CA VAL A 307 8.06 12.23 6.35
C VAL A 307 7.04 11.83 5.29
N TRP A 308 7.31 10.74 4.59
CA TRP A 308 6.36 10.09 3.67
C TRP A 308 6.08 8.63 4.02
N ASN A 309 6.71 8.14 5.08
CA ASN A 309 6.56 6.76 5.53
C ASN A 309 5.22 6.56 6.23
N THR A 310 4.63 5.40 6.02
CA THR A 310 3.40 4.98 6.71
C THR A 310 3.66 4.74 8.19
N LEU A 311 2.63 5.01 9.00
CA LEU A 311 2.63 4.65 10.41
C LEU A 311 2.51 3.12 10.54
N ALA A 312 3.24 2.54 11.49
CA ALA A 312 3.14 1.12 11.83
C ALA A 312 2.69 0.97 13.28
N LEU A 313 1.57 0.28 13.49
CA LEU A 313 1.02 0.01 14.83
C LEU A 313 0.99 -1.50 15.07
N TYR A 314 1.60 -1.93 16.17
CA TYR A 314 1.54 -3.31 16.64
C TYR A 314 1.26 -3.34 18.15
N GLY A 315 0.09 -3.86 18.53
CA GLY A 315 -0.40 -3.75 19.90
C GLY A 315 -0.48 -2.29 20.32
N ASP A 316 0.22 -1.92 21.39
CA ASP A 316 0.32 -0.56 21.90
C ASP A 316 1.56 0.21 21.40
N ARG A 317 2.31 -0.35 20.44
CA ARG A 317 3.54 0.24 19.91
C ARG A 317 3.29 0.91 18.56
N LEU A 318 3.45 2.22 18.52
CA LEU A 318 3.41 3.01 17.29
C LEU A 318 4.84 3.33 16.86
N VAL A 319 5.23 2.81 15.70
CA VAL A 319 6.55 3.07 15.11
C VAL A 319 6.39 4.04 13.95
N LEU A 320 7.17 5.10 13.97
CA LEU A 320 7.25 6.14 12.95
C LEU A 320 8.69 6.27 12.49
N ARG A 321 8.90 6.63 11.23
CA ARG A 321 10.24 6.94 10.72
C ARG A 321 10.21 7.99 9.60
N ASN A 322 11.32 8.66 9.42
CA ASN A 322 11.67 9.42 8.23
C ASN A 322 12.86 8.76 7.50
N ALA A 323 13.66 9.51 6.78
CA ALA A 323 14.84 9.00 6.05
C ALA A 323 16.03 8.71 6.97
N SER A 324 16.14 9.41 8.11
CA SER A 324 17.33 9.43 8.96
C SER A 324 17.11 8.80 10.35
N GLU A 325 15.89 8.78 10.83
CA GLU A 325 15.57 8.34 12.21
C GLU A 325 14.24 7.59 12.31
N ALA A 326 14.10 6.78 13.36
CA ALA A 326 12.88 6.10 13.73
C ALA A 326 12.58 6.29 15.21
N VAL A 327 11.31 6.41 15.55
CA VAL A 327 10.84 6.52 16.94
C VAL A 327 9.76 5.48 17.20
N CYS A 328 9.68 5.01 18.44
CA CYS A 328 8.64 4.11 18.91
C CYS A 328 7.94 4.71 20.11
N TYR A 329 6.64 4.97 19.99
CA TYR A 329 5.79 5.39 21.11
C TYR A 329 5.05 4.18 21.68
N GLN A 330 4.91 4.15 22.98
CA GLN A 330 3.94 3.30 23.66
C GLN A 330 2.67 4.10 23.87
N LEU A 331 1.59 3.63 23.22
CA LEU A 331 0.28 4.28 23.33
C LEU A 331 -0.45 3.79 24.58
N ALA A 332 -1.09 4.72 25.29
CA ALA A 332 -2.05 4.38 26.33
C ALA A 332 -3.40 4.05 25.65
N LEU A 333 -3.54 2.81 25.19
CA LEU A 333 -4.80 2.34 24.61
C LEU A 333 -5.79 2.05 25.74
N ALA A 334 -7.04 2.52 25.62
CA ALA A 334 -8.13 2.08 26.49
C ALA A 334 -8.33 0.57 26.30
N ARG A 335 -8.48 -0.16 27.41
CA ARG A 335 -8.67 -1.61 27.41
C ARG A 335 -10.12 -1.98 27.13
#